data_c8318e5470f804e44d174b95fbe9eea1
#
_entry.id   c8318e5470f804e44d174b95fbe9eea1
#
_cell.length_a   1.000
_cell.length_b   1.000
_cell.length_c   1.000
_cell.angle_alpha   90.00
_cell.angle_beta   90.00
_cell.angle_gamma   90.00
#
_symmetry.space_group_name_H-M   'P 1'
#
loop_
_entity.id
_entity.type
_entity.pdbx_description
1 polymer ?
#
loop_
_entity_poly.entity_id
_entity_poly.type
_entity_poly.pdbx_seq_one_letter_code
_entity_poly.pdbx_strand_id
1 'polypeptide(L)'
;MKCKIVTFEEVHNMVQNLSKKIRSSNYKPATIVGLARGGWVPARLMCDFLGITDLISLKVEHWLETGKTRDEATIRYPLMADLRGKQLLIVDDITDTGKSLIASTNYLRKFAPGDLKTATMQYMPTSAFKPDYYAEEVKVWTWFIYPWNWIEDTTTIIVRLMDTKKEEVWSSNAISTGLEELFEVRWNQKMMSHMLRIMDERGQIGRTKGGYRLKETKVVHL
;
A
#
# COMPACT_ATOMS: atom_id res chain seq x y z
N MET A 1 12.10 -7.46 -10.86
CA MET A 1 10.95 -7.45 -9.90
C MET A 1 9.74 -6.95 -10.68
N LYS A 2 8.68 -7.75 -10.75
CA LYS A 2 7.48 -7.33 -11.49
C LYS A 2 6.70 -6.27 -10.71
N CYS A 3 6.36 -5.15 -11.36
CA CYS A 3 5.50 -4.12 -10.81
C CYS A 3 4.23 -3.96 -11.66
N LYS A 4 3.15 -3.53 -11.03
CA LYS A 4 1.89 -3.18 -11.73
C LYS A 4 1.39 -1.84 -11.19
N ILE A 5 1.17 -0.87 -12.09
CA ILE A 5 0.50 0.38 -11.73
C ILE A 5 -1.00 0.09 -11.60
N VAL A 6 -1.59 0.54 -10.50
CA VAL A 6 -3.03 0.45 -10.25
C VAL A 6 -3.64 1.83 -10.39
N THR A 7 -4.72 1.93 -11.13
CA THR A 7 -5.47 3.18 -11.33
C THR A 7 -6.55 3.37 -10.27
N PHE A 8 -7.03 4.61 -10.07
CA PHE A 8 -8.20 4.86 -9.20
C PHE A 8 -9.47 4.16 -9.70
N GLU A 9 -9.61 3.97 -11.01
CA GLU A 9 -10.74 3.22 -11.58
C GLU A 9 -10.67 1.73 -11.21
N GLU A 10 -9.48 1.11 -11.30
CA GLU A 10 -9.30 -0.28 -10.84
C GLU A 10 -9.57 -0.41 -9.34
N VAL A 11 -9.11 0.53 -8.51
CA VAL A 11 -9.41 0.58 -7.06
C VAL A 11 -10.92 0.63 -6.82
N HIS A 12 -11.61 1.56 -7.48
CA HIS A 12 -13.06 1.70 -7.36
C HIS A 12 -13.79 0.40 -7.71
N ASN A 13 -13.41 -0.23 -8.83
CA ASN A 13 -14.01 -1.48 -9.29
C ASN A 13 -13.72 -2.65 -8.33
N MET A 14 -12.51 -2.76 -7.79
CA MET A 14 -12.17 -3.78 -6.78
C MET A 14 -12.99 -3.59 -5.50
N VAL A 15 -13.11 -2.38 -4.99
CA VAL A 15 -13.88 -2.10 -3.76
C VAL A 15 -15.38 -2.32 -4.00
N GLN A 16 -15.90 -1.94 -5.16
CA GLN A 16 -17.29 -2.25 -5.52
C GLN A 16 -17.56 -3.77 -5.54
N ASN A 17 -16.65 -4.55 -6.11
CA ASN A 17 -16.77 -6.01 -6.13
C ASN A 17 -16.69 -6.61 -4.72
N LEU A 18 -15.79 -6.09 -3.87
CA LEU A 18 -15.73 -6.47 -2.46
C LEU A 18 -17.04 -6.18 -1.73
N SER A 19 -17.62 -5.00 -1.92
CA SER A 19 -18.86 -4.61 -1.27
C SER A 19 -20.03 -5.53 -1.65
N LYS A 20 -20.06 -6.00 -2.91
CA LYS A 20 -21.05 -7.01 -3.36
C LYS A 20 -20.85 -8.34 -2.64
N LYS A 21 -19.60 -8.83 -2.51
CA LYS A 21 -19.29 -10.08 -1.79
C LYS A 21 -19.71 -9.98 -0.31
N ILE A 22 -19.44 -8.85 0.35
CA ILE A 22 -19.79 -8.63 1.76
C ILE A 22 -21.31 -8.63 1.93
N ARG A 23 -22.05 -7.91 1.08
CA ARG A 23 -23.53 -7.91 1.11
C ARG A 23 -24.12 -9.30 0.91
N SER A 24 -23.58 -10.07 -0.04
CA SER A 24 -24.05 -11.44 -0.34
C SER A 24 -23.79 -12.42 0.81
N SER A 25 -22.83 -12.14 1.71
CA SER A 25 -22.56 -12.97 2.90
C SER A 25 -23.48 -12.69 4.08
N ASN A 26 -24.42 -11.74 3.95
CA ASN A 26 -25.26 -11.23 5.03
C ASN A 26 -24.50 -10.57 6.19
N TYR A 27 -23.20 -10.33 6.07
CA TYR A 27 -22.42 -9.59 7.05
C TYR A 27 -22.74 -8.09 6.97
N LYS A 28 -23.10 -7.49 8.11
CA LYS A 28 -23.50 -6.07 8.21
C LYS A 28 -22.57 -5.36 9.18
N PRO A 29 -21.39 -4.89 8.73
CA PRO A 29 -20.49 -4.16 9.62
C PRO A 29 -21.15 -2.85 10.08
N ALA A 30 -20.99 -2.56 11.38
CA ALA A 30 -21.44 -1.31 11.98
C ALA A 30 -20.32 -0.25 11.88
N THR A 31 -19.07 -0.69 11.89
CA THR A 31 -17.88 0.19 11.85
C THR A 31 -16.87 -0.39 10.87
N ILE A 32 -16.30 0.45 10.03
CA ILE A 32 -15.13 0.12 9.19
C ILE A 32 -13.85 0.61 9.87
N VAL A 33 -12.83 -0.24 9.88
CA VAL A 33 -11.49 0.06 10.40
C VAL A 33 -10.50 0.05 9.25
N GLY A 34 -10.13 1.23 8.74
CA GLY A 34 -9.12 1.37 7.70
C GLY A 34 -7.71 1.27 8.27
N LEU A 35 -6.89 0.35 7.75
CA LEU A 35 -5.49 0.27 8.15
C LEU A 35 -4.68 1.39 7.51
N ALA A 36 -4.02 2.18 8.32
CA ALA A 36 -3.18 3.27 7.83
C ALA A 36 -1.81 2.71 7.40
N ARG A 37 -1.32 3.07 6.22
CA ARG A 37 -1.84 4.12 5.31
C ARG A 37 -2.64 3.56 4.14
N GLY A 38 -2.28 2.35 3.64
CA GLY A 38 -2.80 1.78 2.39
C GLY A 38 -4.31 1.56 2.40
N GLY A 39 -4.86 1.12 3.52
CA GLY A 39 -6.29 0.86 3.69
C GLY A 39 -7.20 2.08 3.76
N TRP A 40 -6.69 3.31 3.84
CA TRP A 40 -7.54 4.51 3.98
C TRP A 40 -8.48 4.75 2.80
N VAL A 41 -7.95 4.69 1.59
CA VAL A 41 -8.75 4.91 0.38
C VAL A 41 -9.78 3.79 0.17
N PRO A 42 -9.40 2.50 0.18
CA PRO A 42 -10.38 1.43 0.05
C PRO A 42 -11.40 1.42 1.20
N ALA A 43 -11.02 1.74 2.45
CA ALA A 43 -11.97 1.82 3.56
C ALA A 43 -13.00 2.94 3.36
N ARG A 44 -12.58 4.14 2.91
CA ARG A 44 -13.51 5.23 2.63
C ARG A 44 -14.47 4.88 1.50
N LEU A 45 -13.99 4.26 0.42
CA LEU A 45 -14.87 3.79 -0.66
C LEU A 45 -15.81 2.68 -0.20
N MET A 46 -15.34 1.77 0.67
CA MET A 46 -16.16 0.71 1.26
C MET A 46 -17.31 1.29 2.10
N CYS A 47 -17.07 2.36 2.85
CA CYS A 47 -18.10 3.08 3.58
C CYS A 47 -19.21 3.55 2.65
N ASP A 48 -18.83 4.15 1.54
CA ASP A 48 -19.76 4.68 0.54
C ASP A 48 -20.61 3.56 -0.08
N PHE A 49 -19.94 2.50 -0.55
CA PHE A 49 -20.65 1.36 -1.14
C PHE A 49 -21.56 0.59 -0.16
N LEU A 50 -21.20 0.50 1.11
CA LEU A 50 -22.02 -0.22 2.11
C LEU A 50 -23.03 0.67 2.83
N GLY A 51 -22.95 2.00 2.66
CA GLY A 51 -23.80 2.97 3.37
C GLY A 51 -23.43 3.10 4.85
N ILE A 52 -22.15 2.94 5.21
CA ILE A 52 -21.65 3.01 6.59
C ILE A 52 -20.99 4.37 6.81
N THR A 53 -21.33 5.05 7.89
CA THR A 53 -20.76 6.34 8.25
C THR A 53 -19.65 6.24 9.31
N ASP A 54 -19.63 5.16 10.10
CA ASP A 54 -18.67 4.96 11.17
C ASP A 54 -17.36 4.37 10.62
N LEU A 55 -16.37 5.24 10.43
CA LEU A 55 -15.04 4.93 9.90
C LEU A 55 -13.97 5.37 10.89
N ILE A 56 -13.16 4.43 11.34
CA ILE A 56 -12.00 4.68 12.17
C ILE A 56 -10.72 4.21 11.48
N SER A 57 -9.58 4.73 11.93
CA SER A 57 -8.27 4.37 11.39
C SER A 57 -7.39 3.73 12.45
N LEU A 58 -6.65 2.70 12.05
CA LEU A 58 -5.68 2.03 12.90
C LEU A 58 -4.32 2.01 12.20
N LYS A 59 -3.29 2.59 12.81
CA LYS A 59 -1.94 2.55 12.24
C LYS A 59 -1.16 1.36 12.75
N VAL A 60 -0.81 0.48 11.80
CA VAL A 60 0.07 -0.66 12.03
C VAL A 60 1.44 -0.36 11.44
N GLU A 61 2.49 -0.52 12.20
CA GLU A 61 3.87 -0.34 11.75
C GLU A 61 4.65 -1.64 11.83
N HIS A 62 5.39 -1.92 10.76
CA HIS A 62 6.45 -2.92 10.75
C HIS A 62 7.78 -2.20 11.00
N TRP A 63 8.41 -2.42 12.14
CA TRP A 63 9.72 -1.86 12.43
C TRP A 63 10.79 -2.57 11.62
N LEU A 64 11.37 -1.86 10.67
CA LEU A 64 12.64 -2.23 10.05
C LEU A 64 13.74 -1.47 10.79
N GLU A 65 14.30 -2.04 11.84
CA GLU A 65 15.62 -1.62 12.31
C GLU A 65 16.67 -2.11 11.31
N THR A 66 17.56 -1.23 10.87
CA THR A 66 18.67 -1.56 10.00
C THR A 66 19.49 -2.69 10.64
N GLY A 67 19.40 -3.90 10.08
CA GLY A 67 20.16 -5.08 10.54
C GLY A 67 19.42 -6.04 11.47
N LYS A 68 18.18 -5.77 11.93
CA LYS A 68 17.31 -6.74 12.64
C LYS A 68 15.87 -6.59 12.17
N THR A 69 15.39 -7.57 11.42
CA THR A 69 13.97 -7.75 11.16
C THR A 69 13.29 -8.16 12.45
N ARG A 70 12.64 -7.24 13.15
CA ARG A 70 11.60 -7.63 14.10
C ARG A 70 10.39 -8.05 13.28
N ASP A 71 10.05 -9.31 13.38
CA ASP A 71 8.97 -9.93 12.62
C ASP A 71 7.56 -9.54 13.08
N GLU A 72 7.42 -8.60 14.02
CA GLU A 72 6.13 -8.26 14.61
C GLU A 72 5.63 -6.90 14.15
N ALA A 73 4.40 -6.89 13.64
CA ALA A 73 3.66 -5.67 13.37
C ALA A 73 3.08 -5.11 14.68
N THR A 74 3.27 -3.81 14.94
CA THR A 74 2.81 -3.15 16.17
C THR A 74 1.79 -2.05 15.87
N ILE A 75 0.88 -1.82 16.84
CA ILE A 75 -0.08 -0.71 16.77
C ILE A 75 0.62 0.56 17.26
N ARG A 76 0.73 1.55 16.38
CA ARG A 76 1.43 2.81 16.71
C ARG A 76 0.65 3.72 17.65
N TYR A 77 -0.66 3.87 17.38
CA TYR A 77 -1.53 4.75 18.15
C TYR A 77 -2.72 3.95 18.66
N PRO A 78 -2.92 3.86 20.00
CA PRO A 78 -4.06 3.17 20.58
C PRO A 78 -5.37 3.82 20.15
N LEU A 79 -6.40 3.01 19.92
CA LEU A 79 -7.75 3.49 19.67
C LEU A 79 -8.43 3.90 20.98
N MET A 80 -9.13 5.01 20.95
CA MET A 80 -10.04 5.46 22.01
C MET A 80 -11.47 5.43 21.45
N ALA A 81 -12.04 4.23 21.33
CA ALA A 81 -13.38 4.01 20.78
C ALA A 81 -14.09 2.89 21.52
N ASP A 82 -15.40 3.01 21.72
CA ASP A 82 -16.21 1.90 22.21
C ASP A 82 -16.67 1.03 21.03
N LEU A 83 -16.06 -0.16 20.96
CA LEU A 83 -16.30 -1.14 19.89
C LEU A 83 -17.01 -2.40 20.41
N ARG A 84 -17.37 -2.41 21.71
CA ARG A 84 -18.00 -3.58 22.33
C ARG A 84 -19.31 -3.95 21.66
N GLY A 85 -19.43 -5.21 21.28
CA GLY A 85 -20.61 -5.76 20.62
C GLY A 85 -20.83 -5.30 19.16
N LYS A 86 -20.02 -4.37 18.64
CA LYS A 86 -20.15 -3.92 17.25
C LYS A 86 -19.60 -4.96 16.27
N GLN A 87 -20.18 -5.02 15.07
CA GLN A 87 -19.62 -5.77 13.96
C GLN A 87 -18.58 -4.89 13.24
N LEU A 88 -17.34 -5.37 13.17
CA LEU A 88 -16.21 -4.61 12.64
C LEU A 88 -15.74 -5.20 11.30
N LEU A 89 -15.47 -4.33 10.32
CA LEU A 89 -14.79 -4.71 9.08
C LEU A 89 -13.43 -4.00 9.01
N ILE A 90 -12.34 -4.76 9.11
CA ILE A 90 -10.98 -4.26 8.84
C ILE A 90 -10.79 -4.21 7.33
N VAL A 91 -10.30 -3.07 6.83
CA VAL A 91 -10.02 -2.89 5.39
C VAL A 91 -8.59 -2.46 5.18
N ASP A 92 -7.87 -3.16 4.31
CA ASP A 92 -6.54 -2.81 3.82
C ASP A 92 -6.48 -2.87 2.29
N ASP A 93 -5.39 -2.37 1.68
CA ASP A 93 -5.21 -2.44 0.23
C ASP A 93 -4.81 -3.85 -0.23
N ILE A 94 -3.83 -4.46 0.41
CA ILE A 94 -3.32 -5.79 0.05
C ILE A 94 -2.97 -6.63 1.27
N THR A 95 -3.19 -7.93 1.16
CA THR A 95 -2.64 -8.92 2.10
C THR A 95 -1.45 -9.62 1.44
N ASP A 96 -0.24 -9.12 1.67
CA ASP A 96 1.01 -9.73 1.21
C ASP A 96 1.52 -10.77 2.23
N THR A 97 2.09 -10.34 3.36
CA THR A 97 2.55 -11.25 4.43
C THR A 97 1.46 -11.60 5.44
N GLY A 98 0.42 -10.78 5.53
CA GLY A 98 -0.68 -10.91 6.49
C GLY A 98 -0.40 -10.33 7.88
N LYS A 99 0.83 -9.88 8.15
CA LYS A 99 1.24 -9.40 9.49
C LYS A 99 0.39 -8.24 10.00
N SER A 100 0.03 -7.28 9.14
CA SER A 100 -0.83 -6.14 9.50
C SER A 100 -2.22 -6.60 9.92
N LEU A 101 -2.83 -7.54 9.19
CA LEU A 101 -4.15 -8.07 9.51
C LEU A 101 -4.13 -8.92 10.80
N ILE A 102 -3.07 -9.71 11.02
CA ILE A 102 -2.89 -10.47 12.28
C ILE A 102 -2.81 -9.51 13.46
N ALA A 103 -1.94 -8.49 13.39
CA ALA A 103 -1.75 -7.54 14.47
C ALA A 103 -3.01 -6.74 14.77
N SER A 104 -3.69 -6.22 13.74
CA SER A 104 -4.92 -5.44 13.89
C SER A 104 -6.08 -6.27 14.40
N THR A 105 -6.24 -7.50 13.93
CA THR A 105 -7.27 -8.44 14.41
C THR A 105 -7.06 -8.76 15.90
N ASN A 106 -5.84 -9.10 16.30
CA ASN A 106 -5.51 -9.39 17.69
C ASN A 106 -5.71 -8.17 18.60
N TYR A 107 -5.39 -6.99 18.12
CA TYR A 107 -5.60 -5.74 18.84
C TYR A 107 -7.08 -5.44 19.03
N LEU A 108 -7.88 -5.48 17.95
CA LEU A 108 -9.29 -5.12 17.99
C LEU A 108 -10.15 -6.12 18.78
N ARG A 109 -9.76 -7.38 18.84
CA ARG A 109 -10.43 -8.39 19.71
C ARG A 109 -10.42 -8.00 21.18
N LYS A 110 -9.45 -7.21 21.65
CA LYS A 110 -9.37 -6.72 23.05
C LYS A 110 -10.53 -5.78 23.40
N PHE A 111 -11.22 -5.21 22.42
CA PHE A 111 -12.39 -4.34 22.59
C PHE A 111 -13.71 -5.13 22.66
N ALA A 112 -13.65 -6.47 22.68
CA ALA A 112 -14.81 -7.36 22.72
C ALA A 112 -15.87 -7.04 21.66
N PRO A 113 -15.52 -6.94 20.35
CA PRO A 113 -16.50 -6.72 19.29
C PRO A 113 -17.47 -7.91 19.21
N GLY A 114 -18.67 -7.68 18.65
CA GLY A 114 -19.64 -8.74 18.41
C GLY A 114 -19.20 -9.72 17.32
N ASP A 115 -18.62 -9.19 16.24
CA ASP A 115 -17.93 -9.97 15.20
C ASP A 115 -16.88 -9.09 14.52
N LEU A 116 -15.89 -9.71 13.88
CA LEU A 116 -14.80 -9.03 13.23
C LEU A 116 -14.42 -9.78 11.94
N LYS A 117 -14.54 -9.10 10.81
CA LYS A 117 -14.16 -9.60 9.48
C LYS A 117 -13.11 -8.70 8.85
N THR A 118 -12.42 -9.24 7.85
CA THR A 118 -11.31 -8.60 7.15
C THR A 118 -11.57 -8.56 5.65
N ALA A 119 -11.19 -7.45 5.00
CA ALA A 119 -11.33 -7.28 3.57
C ALA A 119 -10.09 -6.59 2.98
N THR A 120 -9.59 -7.09 1.84
CA THR A 120 -8.51 -6.46 1.07
C THR A 120 -8.84 -6.46 -0.42
N MET A 121 -8.32 -5.47 -1.14
CA MET A 121 -8.49 -5.48 -2.59
C MET A 121 -7.74 -6.67 -3.20
N GLN A 122 -6.51 -6.91 -2.77
CA GLN A 122 -5.69 -7.99 -3.27
C GLN A 122 -5.19 -8.90 -2.14
N TYR A 123 -5.08 -10.19 -2.47
CA TYR A 123 -4.61 -11.22 -1.55
C TYR A 123 -3.57 -12.10 -2.22
N MET A 124 -2.43 -12.25 -1.58
CA MET A 124 -1.39 -13.21 -1.99
C MET A 124 -1.54 -14.51 -1.21
N PRO A 125 -1.72 -15.67 -1.88
CA PRO A 125 -1.91 -16.96 -1.19
C PRO A 125 -0.70 -17.41 -0.34
N THR A 126 0.47 -16.80 -0.54
CA THR A 126 1.67 -16.99 0.28
C THR A 126 1.59 -16.33 1.64
N SER A 127 0.57 -15.48 1.86
CA SER A 127 0.34 -14.80 3.14
C SER A 127 0.01 -15.79 4.26
N ALA A 128 0.53 -15.51 5.47
CA ALA A 128 0.17 -16.24 6.69
C ALA A 128 -1.27 -15.98 7.17
N PHE A 129 -1.97 -15.03 6.56
CA PHE A 129 -3.34 -14.67 6.89
C PHE A 129 -4.18 -14.55 5.61
N LYS A 130 -5.26 -15.33 5.55
CA LYS A 130 -6.24 -15.20 4.47
C LYS A 130 -7.38 -14.27 4.93
N PRO A 131 -7.62 -13.14 4.24
CA PRO A 131 -8.73 -12.26 4.59
C PRO A 131 -10.08 -12.93 4.32
N ASP A 132 -11.13 -12.55 5.07
CA ASP A 132 -12.48 -13.07 4.88
C ASP A 132 -13.02 -12.70 3.48
N TYR A 133 -12.67 -11.52 3.00
CA TYR A 133 -13.06 -11.01 1.69
C TYR A 133 -11.85 -10.45 0.96
N TYR A 134 -11.72 -10.76 -0.33
CA TYR A 134 -10.76 -10.13 -1.23
C TYR A 134 -11.35 -9.99 -2.64
N ALA A 135 -10.95 -8.92 -3.34
CA ALA A 135 -11.41 -8.71 -4.71
C ALA A 135 -10.68 -9.65 -5.67
N GLU A 136 -9.36 -9.69 -5.58
CA GLU A 136 -8.48 -10.44 -6.48
C GLU A 136 -7.48 -11.29 -5.71
N GLU A 137 -7.24 -12.51 -6.22
CA GLU A 137 -6.14 -13.39 -5.76
C GLU A 137 -4.93 -13.22 -6.68
N VAL A 138 -3.79 -12.87 -6.10
CA VAL A 138 -2.54 -12.61 -6.82
C VAL A 138 -1.66 -13.86 -6.83
N LYS A 139 -1.64 -14.59 -7.94
CA LYS A 139 -0.91 -15.86 -8.08
C LYS A 139 0.61 -15.71 -8.26
N VAL A 140 1.05 -14.59 -8.81
CA VAL A 140 2.46 -14.29 -9.05
C VAL A 140 2.82 -13.05 -8.27
N TRP A 141 3.88 -13.15 -7.45
CA TRP A 141 4.31 -12.01 -6.65
C TRP A 141 4.54 -10.78 -7.52
N THR A 142 3.83 -9.71 -7.21
CA THR A 142 3.81 -8.45 -7.96
C THR A 142 3.78 -7.29 -6.98
N TRP A 143 4.64 -6.30 -7.20
CA TRP A 143 4.58 -5.05 -6.47
C TRP A 143 3.51 -4.15 -7.08
N PHE A 144 2.48 -3.80 -6.30
CA PHE A 144 1.40 -2.92 -6.77
C PHE A 144 1.71 -1.48 -6.40
N ILE A 145 1.82 -0.63 -7.42
CA ILE A 145 2.00 0.81 -7.27
C ILE A 145 0.61 1.44 -7.25
N TYR A 146 0.06 1.63 -6.07
CA TYR A 146 -1.25 2.23 -5.89
C TYR A 146 -1.22 3.75 -6.08
N PRO A 147 -2.37 4.39 -6.40
CA PRO A 147 -2.43 5.83 -6.66
C PRO A 147 -1.98 6.69 -5.47
N TRP A 148 -2.16 6.23 -4.24
CA TRP A 148 -1.73 6.93 -3.01
C TRP A 148 -0.26 6.72 -2.66
N ASN A 149 0.37 5.66 -3.16
CA ASN A 149 1.81 5.37 -2.96
C ASN A 149 2.65 5.70 -4.18
N TRP A 150 2.04 6.25 -5.23
CA TRP A 150 2.67 6.43 -6.53
C TRP A 150 4.04 7.13 -6.46
N ILE A 151 4.14 8.23 -5.70
CA ILE A 151 5.41 8.97 -5.56
C ILE A 151 6.44 8.14 -4.80
N GLU A 152 6.04 7.54 -3.69
CA GLU A 152 6.92 6.76 -2.80
C GLU A 152 7.49 5.54 -3.53
N ASP A 153 6.64 4.75 -4.16
CA ASP A 153 7.05 3.54 -4.88
C ASP A 153 7.88 3.87 -6.12
N THR A 154 7.45 4.85 -6.94
CA THR A 154 8.19 5.24 -8.14
C THR A 154 9.58 5.79 -7.79
N THR A 155 9.68 6.62 -6.76
CA THR A 155 10.98 7.11 -6.24
C THR A 155 11.88 5.93 -5.85
N THR A 156 11.34 4.97 -5.13
CA THR A 156 12.09 3.79 -4.66
C THR A 156 12.64 2.97 -5.82
N ILE A 157 11.84 2.69 -6.85
CA ILE A 157 12.32 1.90 -8.01
C ILE A 157 13.29 2.69 -8.89
N ILE A 158 13.14 4.03 -9.01
CA ILE A 158 14.13 4.88 -9.71
C ILE A 158 15.46 4.87 -8.98
N VAL A 159 15.45 5.03 -7.64
CA VAL A 159 16.67 4.94 -6.83
C VAL A 159 17.34 3.58 -6.99
N ARG A 160 16.60 2.48 -6.92
CA ARG A 160 17.14 1.13 -7.13
C ARG A 160 17.75 0.94 -8.52
N LEU A 161 17.11 1.49 -9.55
CA LEU A 161 17.64 1.48 -10.91
C LEU A 161 18.96 2.26 -11.00
N MET A 162 18.98 3.50 -10.51
CA MET A 162 20.15 4.37 -10.59
C MET A 162 21.31 3.86 -9.72
N ASP A 163 21.01 3.18 -8.62
CA ASP A 163 22.01 2.58 -7.71
C ASP A 163 22.79 1.43 -8.36
N THR A 164 22.28 0.83 -9.44
CA THR A 164 23.01 -0.20 -10.21
C THR A 164 24.27 0.35 -10.87
N LYS A 165 24.29 1.67 -11.14
CA LYS A 165 25.42 2.39 -11.73
C LYS A 165 25.48 3.80 -11.14
N LYS A 166 25.92 3.92 -9.89
CA LYS A 166 25.87 5.15 -9.08
C LYS A 166 26.54 6.37 -9.73
N GLU A 167 27.66 6.15 -10.40
CA GLU A 167 28.46 7.23 -10.99
C GLU A 167 27.95 7.67 -12.39
N GLU A 168 26.97 6.96 -12.94
CA GLU A 168 26.46 7.27 -14.27
C GLU A 168 25.52 8.47 -14.24
N VAL A 169 25.54 9.25 -15.32
CA VAL A 169 24.56 10.29 -15.59
C VAL A 169 23.40 9.67 -16.39
N TRP A 170 22.25 9.64 -15.80
CA TRP A 170 21.07 9.01 -16.37
C TRP A 170 20.20 10.04 -17.10
N SER A 171 20.01 9.88 -18.40
CA SER A 171 18.97 10.64 -19.09
C SER A 171 17.57 10.18 -18.67
N SER A 172 16.56 11.03 -18.82
CA SER A 172 15.16 10.65 -18.55
C SER A 172 14.72 9.44 -19.38
N ASN A 173 15.19 9.32 -20.61
CA ASN A 173 14.90 8.17 -21.48
C ASN A 173 15.58 6.90 -20.95
N ALA A 174 16.84 6.97 -20.53
CA ALA A 174 17.56 5.83 -19.95
C ALA A 174 16.87 5.33 -18.67
N ILE A 175 16.38 6.25 -17.82
CA ILE A 175 15.59 5.88 -16.64
C ILE A 175 14.30 5.18 -17.07
N SER A 176 13.55 5.72 -18.02
CA SER A 176 12.29 5.10 -18.51
C SER A 176 12.53 3.70 -19.09
N THR A 177 13.56 3.52 -19.90
CA THR A 177 13.92 2.21 -20.48
C THR A 177 14.32 1.22 -19.37
N GLY A 178 15.18 1.63 -18.44
CA GLY A 178 15.61 0.76 -17.34
C GLY A 178 14.46 0.35 -16.41
N LEU A 179 13.47 1.23 -16.18
CA LEU A 179 12.28 0.89 -15.40
C LEU A 179 11.41 -0.14 -16.15
N GLU A 180 11.25 -0.01 -17.46
CA GLU A 180 10.51 -0.99 -18.27
C GLU A 180 11.20 -2.36 -18.27
N GLU A 181 12.53 -2.38 -18.43
CA GLU A 181 13.33 -3.62 -18.46
C GLU A 181 13.38 -4.33 -17.10
N LEU A 182 13.57 -3.61 -15.99
CA LEU A 182 13.81 -4.21 -14.67
C LEU A 182 12.53 -4.40 -13.85
N PHE A 183 11.51 -3.57 -14.07
CA PHE A 183 10.31 -3.52 -13.23
C PHE A 183 9.00 -3.72 -14.01
N GLU A 184 9.06 -3.86 -15.34
CA GLU A 184 7.89 -4.02 -16.21
C GLU A 184 6.90 -2.85 -16.13
N VAL A 185 7.37 -1.63 -15.79
CA VAL A 185 6.53 -0.44 -15.70
C VAL A 185 6.96 0.61 -16.70
N ARG A 186 5.97 1.24 -17.33
CA ARG A 186 6.17 2.31 -18.30
C ARG A 186 5.42 3.56 -17.86
N TRP A 187 6.17 4.65 -17.72
CA TRP A 187 5.62 5.96 -17.42
C TRP A 187 5.57 6.81 -18.69
N ASN A 188 4.49 7.59 -18.85
CA ASN A 188 4.51 8.60 -19.88
C ASN A 188 5.52 9.72 -19.52
N GLN A 189 5.97 10.45 -20.53
CA GLN A 189 7.01 11.48 -20.36
C GLN A 189 6.62 12.58 -19.34
N LYS A 190 5.34 12.95 -19.28
CA LYS A 190 4.84 13.95 -18.32
C LYS A 190 4.98 13.48 -16.88
N MET A 191 4.60 12.22 -16.62
CA MET A 191 4.72 11.61 -15.31
C MET A 191 6.18 11.43 -14.90
N MET A 192 7.04 10.95 -15.79
CA MET A 192 8.47 10.82 -15.54
C MET A 192 9.11 12.16 -15.20
N SER A 193 8.84 13.21 -16.00
CA SER A 193 9.34 14.56 -15.72
C SER A 193 8.86 15.10 -14.38
N HIS A 194 7.63 14.81 -13.99
CA HIS A 194 7.08 15.19 -12.69
C HIS A 194 7.82 14.47 -11.55
N MET A 195 8.04 13.17 -11.67
CA MET A 195 8.78 12.38 -10.68
C MET A 195 10.22 12.87 -10.50
N LEU A 196 10.95 13.06 -11.61
CA LEU A 196 12.33 13.52 -11.54
C LEU A 196 12.44 14.92 -10.92
N ARG A 197 11.46 15.79 -11.15
CA ARG A 197 11.39 17.09 -10.47
C ARG A 197 11.20 16.93 -8.96
N ILE A 198 10.26 16.09 -8.51
CA ILE A 198 10.03 15.83 -7.07
C ILE A 198 11.30 15.26 -6.42
N MET A 199 11.98 14.34 -7.08
CA MET A 199 13.21 13.73 -6.57
C MET A 199 14.36 14.75 -6.46
N ASP A 200 14.47 15.67 -7.42
CA ASP A 200 15.44 16.77 -7.40
C ASP A 200 15.14 17.74 -6.25
N GLU A 201 13.88 18.17 -6.10
CA GLU A 201 13.41 19.03 -5.00
C GLU A 201 13.65 18.38 -3.61
N ARG A 202 13.52 17.05 -3.51
CA ARG A 202 13.82 16.28 -2.29
C ARG A 202 15.30 15.99 -2.08
N GLY A 203 16.16 16.40 -3.00
CA GLY A 203 17.61 16.17 -2.91
C GLY A 203 18.06 14.73 -3.13
N GLN A 204 17.20 13.87 -3.66
CA GLN A 204 17.51 12.46 -3.92
C GLN A 204 18.34 12.26 -5.19
N ILE A 205 18.13 13.13 -6.17
CA ILE A 205 18.95 13.22 -7.40
C ILE A 205 19.45 14.64 -7.59
N GLY A 206 20.42 14.82 -8.46
CA GLY A 206 20.89 16.14 -8.87
C GLY A 206 20.95 16.26 -10.38
N ARG A 207 20.51 17.41 -10.92
CA ARG A 207 20.63 17.72 -12.34
C ARG A 207 22.09 17.93 -12.73
N THR A 208 22.44 17.40 -13.88
CA THR A 208 23.76 17.57 -14.50
C THR A 208 23.60 17.91 -15.99
N LYS A 209 24.72 18.25 -16.65
CA LYS A 209 24.73 18.39 -18.11
C LYS A 209 24.50 17.00 -18.73
N GLY A 210 23.31 16.79 -19.28
CA GLY A 210 22.92 15.52 -19.94
C GLY A 210 21.94 14.63 -19.15
N GLY A 211 21.59 14.97 -17.92
CA GLY A 211 20.61 14.14 -17.16
C GLY A 211 20.64 14.35 -15.66
N TYR A 212 20.54 13.24 -14.95
CA TYR A 212 20.44 13.20 -13.50
C TYR A 212 21.47 12.22 -12.92
N ARG A 213 21.97 12.52 -11.72
CA ARG A 213 22.82 11.64 -10.96
C ARG A 213 22.18 11.38 -9.60
N LEU A 214 22.27 10.15 -9.12
CA LEU A 214 21.86 9.81 -7.77
C LEU A 214 22.76 10.57 -6.77
N LYS A 215 22.14 11.25 -5.81
CA LYS A 215 22.89 11.84 -4.71
C LYS A 215 23.08 10.80 -3.60
N GLU A 216 24.20 10.85 -2.89
CA GLU A 216 24.36 10.09 -1.66
C GLU A 216 23.30 10.57 -0.66
N THR A 217 22.20 9.86 -0.62
CA THR A 217 21.11 10.15 0.31
C THR A 217 21.43 9.41 1.61
N LYS A 218 21.61 10.13 2.70
CA LYS A 218 21.32 9.54 4.01
C LYS A 218 19.85 9.11 3.92
N VAL A 219 19.60 7.80 3.93
CA VAL A 219 18.24 7.24 3.84
C VAL A 219 17.43 7.82 4.99
N VAL A 220 16.66 8.86 4.70
CA VAL A 220 15.63 9.33 5.61
C VAL A 220 14.49 8.33 5.41
N HIS A 221 14.40 7.37 6.30
CA HIS A 221 13.23 6.51 6.42
C HIS A 221 12.05 7.42 6.79
N LEU A 222 11.15 7.65 5.82
CA LEU A 222 9.85 8.29 6.03
C LEU A 222 8.88 7.30 6.68
#